data_de5b06e02ddc1f4d6cd5d7465d0b17d4
#
_entry.id   de5b06e02ddc1f4d6cd5d7465d0b17d4
#
_cell.length_a   1.000
_cell.length_b   1.000
_cell.length_c   1.000
_cell.angle_alpha   90.00
_cell.angle_beta   90.00
_cell.angle_gamma   90.00
#
_symmetry.space_group_name_H-M   'P 1'
#
loop_
_entity.id
_entity.type
_entity.pdbx_description
1 polymer ?
#
loop_
_entity_poly.entity_id
_entity_poly.type
_entity_poly.pdbx_seq_one_letter_code
_entity_poly.pdbx_strand_id
1 'polypeptide(L)'
;MTNLYLDMNIYNRPFDDQSQMRIRLETVAITMIFTLIESGHFSTRWSFVLEYENSRDPLPERKAYVRYVAQSCDSTVEPDGSIRELAKKLSERHKIRGRDALHLACAELSGCHYLVTCDDRLIRQGERLREKGVLTLRVINPIDLLREV
;
A
#
# COMPACT_ATOMS: atom_id res chain seq x y z
N MET A 1 14.12 -9.32 -6.62
CA MET A 1 13.09 -8.41 -7.11
C MET A 1 12.50 -7.60 -5.97
N THR A 2 12.19 -6.35 -6.20
CA THR A 2 11.61 -5.49 -5.18
C THR A 2 10.11 -5.74 -5.08
N ASN A 3 9.66 -6.07 -3.88
CA ASN A 3 8.26 -6.38 -3.59
C ASN A 3 7.55 -5.16 -2.99
N LEU A 4 6.41 -4.81 -3.56
CA LEU A 4 5.61 -3.66 -3.14
C LEU A 4 4.25 -4.11 -2.61
N TYR A 5 3.79 -3.39 -1.60
CA TYR A 5 2.40 -3.39 -1.16
C TYR A 5 1.86 -1.99 -1.42
N LEU A 6 0.82 -1.89 -2.23
CA LEU A 6 0.22 -0.59 -2.58
C LEU A 6 -1.03 -0.38 -1.74
N ASP A 7 -1.04 0.71 -0.96
CA ASP A 7 -2.21 1.10 -0.17
C ASP A 7 -3.39 1.42 -1.10
N MET A 8 -4.61 1.32 -0.60
CA MET A 8 -5.81 1.59 -1.41
C MET A 8 -5.77 2.98 -2.02
N ASN A 9 -5.22 3.98 -1.32
CA ASN A 9 -5.14 5.33 -1.87
C ASN A 9 -4.24 5.42 -3.11
N ILE A 10 -3.36 4.46 -3.35
CA ILE A 10 -2.57 4.40 -4.58
C ILE A 10 -3.47 4.02 -5.76
N TYR A 11 -4.31 3.00 -5.57
CA TYR A 11 -5.26 2.57 -6.61
C TYR A 11 -6.32 3.62 -6.89
N ASN A 12 -6.73 4.37 -5.86
CA ASN A 12 -7.81 5.35 -5.96
C ASN A 12 -7.36 6.74 -6.40
N ARG A 13 -6.07 7.07 -6.26
CA ARG A 13 -5.57 8.43 -6.51
C ARG A 13 -5.90 8.97 -7.90
N PRO A 14 -5.87 8.17 -8.99
CA PRO A 14 -6.26 8.68 -10.32
C PRO A 14 -7.70 9.21 -10.40
N PHE A 15 -8.57 8.82 -9.46
CA PHE A 15 -9.96 9.27 -9.42
C PHE A 15 -10.17 10.49 -8.53
N ASP A 16 -9.12 10.94 -7.84
CA ASP A 16 -9.18 12.12 -6.97
C ASP A 16 -9.05 13.41 -7.79
N ASP A 17 -9.22 14.54 -7.13
CA ASP A 17 -9.21 15.87 -7.79
C ASP A 17 -7.83 16.22 -8.37
N GLN A 18 -7.68 16.00 -9.67
CA GLN A 18 -6.42 16.24 -10.39
C GLN A 18 -6.07 17.73 -10.55
N SER A 19 -6.96 18.64 -10.16
CA SER A 19 -6.63 20.07 -10.15
C SER A 19 -5.69 20.44 -9.01
N GLN A 20 -5.61 19.59 -7.96
CA GLN A 20 -4.66 19.76 -6.87
C GLN A 20 -3.29 19.24 -7.31
N MET A 21 -2.28 20.11 -7.24
CA MET A 21 -0.94 19.81 -7.77
C MET A 21 -0.35 18.54 -7.16
N ARG A 22 -0.45 18.38 -5.86
CA ARG A 22 0.09 17.21 -5.16
C ARG A 22 -0.55 15.91 -5.68
N ILE A 23 -1.89 15.90 -5.79
CA ILE A 23 -2.62 14.73 -6.26
C ILE A 23 -2.20 14.40 -7.68
N ARG A 24 -2.07 15.40 -8.53
CA ARG A 24 -1.65 15.21 -9.92
C ARG A 24 -0.24 14.62 -10.02
N LEU A 25 0.71 15.13 -9.23
CA LEU A 25 2.07 14.61 -9.21
C LEU A 25 2.10 13.16 -8.72
N GLU A 26 1.33 12.86 -7.67
CA GLU A 26 1.23 11.48 -7.19
C GLU A 26 0.61 10.56 -8.23
N THR A 27 -0.41 11.01 -8.96
CA THR A 27 -1.03 10.23 -10.03
C THR A 27 -0.04 9.92 -11.14
N VAL A 28 0.78 10.89 -11.55
CA VAL A 28 1.82 10.68 -12.55
C VAL A 28 2.83 9.63 -12.06
N ALA A 29 3.27 9.77 -10.82
CA ALA A 29 4.21 8.81 -10.22
C ALA A 29 3.62 7.40 -10.17
N ILE A 30 2.34 7.27 -9.79
CA ILE A 30 1.63 6.00 -9.72
C ILE A 30 1.57 5.35 -11.11
N THR A 31 1.28 6.13 -12.14
CA THR A 31 1.27 5.63 -13.53
C THR A 31 2.63 5.05 -13.91
N MET A 32 3.71 5.73 -13.54
CA MET A 32 5.07 5.24 -13.79
C MET A 32 5.35 3.96 -13.00
N ILE A 33 4.89 3.88 -11.77
CA ILE A 33 5.05 2.67 -10.94
C ILE A 33 4.33 1.48 -11.59
N PHE A 34 3.11 1.67 -12.08
CA PHE A 34 2.40 0.60 -12.79
C PHE A 34 3.13 0.15 -14.04
N THR A 35 3.73 1.07 -14.78
CA THR A 35 4.57 0.73 -15.93
C THR A 35 5.75 -0.15 -15.50
N LEU A 36 6.39 0.19 -14.38
CA LEU A 36 7.51 -0.60 -13.86
C LEU A 36 7.08 -1.97 -13.34
N ILE A 37 5.86 -2.07 -12.82
CA ILE A 37 5.28 -3.36 -12.42
C ILE A 37 5.06 -4.24 -13.67
N GLU A 38 4.46 -3.67 -14.71
CA GLU A 38 4.20 -4.39 -15.95
C GLU A 38 5.48 -4.85 -16.63
N SER A 39 6.56 -4.08 -16.54
CA SER A 39 7.85 -4.44 -17.12
C SER A 39 8.70 -5.35 -16.22
N GLY A 40 8.19 -5.76 -15.07
CA GLY A 40 8.85 -6.73 -14.20
C GLY A 40 9.90 -6.15 -13.26
N HIS A 41 9.95 -4.82 -13.09
CA HIS A 41 10.86 -4.20 -12.12
C HIS A 41 10.37 -4.36 -10.69
N PHE A 42 9.06 -4.44 -10.49
CA PHE A 42 8.43 -4.62 -9.18
C PHE A 42 7.49 -5.81 -9.20
N SER A 43 7.41 -6.49 -8.07
CA SER A 43 6.39 -7.48 -7.78
C SER A 43 5.44 -6.90 -6.75
N THR A 44 4.14 -7.13 -6.87
CA THR A 44 3.13 -6.55 -5.99
C THR A 44 2.31 -7.60 -5.28
N ARG A 45 1.79 -7.23 -4.10
CA ARG A 45 0.92 -8.08 -3.29
C ARG A 45 -0.44 -7.42 -3.17
N TRP A 46 -1.48 -8.17 -3.44
CA TRP A 46 -2.85 -7.83 -3.06
C TRP A 46 -3.11 -8.40 -1.67
N SER A 47 -4.18 -8.02 -1.00
CA SER A 47 -4.50 -8.57 0.31
C SER A 47 -6.00 -8.63 0.56
N PHE A 48 -6.39 -9.45 1.52
CA PHE A 48 -7.78 -9.52 1.96
C PHE A 48 -8.29 -8.18 2.49
N VAL A 49 -7.39 -7.34 3.04
CA VAL A 49 -7.74 -6.01 3.53
C VAL A 49 -8.09 -5.09 2.37
N LEU A 50 -7.27 -5.09 1.32
CA LEU A 50 -7.53 -4.32 0.10
C LEU A 50 -8.80 -4.80 -0.58
N GLU A 51 -9.03 -6.11 -0.62
CA GLU A 51 -10.24 -6.68 -1.20
C GLU A 51 -11.48 -6.20 -0.44
N TYR A 52 -11.43 -6.21 0.88
CA TYR A 52 -12.52 -5.71 1.70
C TYR A 52 -12.79 -4.22 1.45
N GLU A 53 -11.73 -3.41 1.46
CA GLU A 53 -11.87 -1.97 1.22
C GLU A 53 -12.47 -1.68 -0.15
N ASN A 54 -11.99 -2.36 -1.19
CA ASN A 54 -12.53 -2.16 -2.53
C ASN A 54 -13.98 -2.61 -2.63
N SER A 55 -14.35 -3.68 -1.93
CA SER A 55 -15.74 -4.16 -1.93
C SER A 55 -16.72 -3.14 -1.34
N ARG A 56 -16.22 -2.23 -0.51
CA ARG A 56 -17.01 -1.19 0.16
C ARG A 56 -17.01 0.14 -0.59
N ASP A 57 -16.31 0.22 -1.72
CA ASP A 57 -16.26 1.45 -2.51
C ASP A 57 -17.64 1.74 -3.12
N PRO A 58 -18.21 2.93 -2.85
CA PRO A 58 -19.54 3.27 -3.39
C PRO A 58 -19.52 3.66 -4.87
N LEU A 59 -18.35 3.86 -5.48
CA LEU A 59 -18.24 4.27 -6.88
C LEU A 59 -17.99 3.06 -7.78
N PRO A 60 -19.00 2.62 -8.58
CA PRO A 60 -18.87 1.39 -9.35
C PRO A 60 -17.71 1.39 -10.35
N GLU A 61 -17.42 2.53 -10.99
CA GLU A 61 -16.32 2.63 -11.97
C GLU A 61 -14.96 2.48 -11.32
N ARG A 62 -14.77 3.13 -10.18
CA ARG A 62 -13.51 3.04 -9.43
C ARG A 62 -13.32 1.64 -8.89
N LYS A 63 -14.37 1.06 -8.32
CA LYS A 63 -14.35 -0.31 -7.80
C LYS A 63 -13.95 -1.32 -8.89
N ALA A 64 -14.55 -1.20 -10.08
CA ALA A 64 -14.25 -2.08 -11.21
C ALA A 64 -12.82 -1.89 -11.72
N TYR A 65 -12.35 -0.66 -11.80
CA TYR A 65 -10.98 -0.35 -12.20
C TYR A 65 -9.96 -0.99 -11.24
N VAL A 66 -10.16 -0.80 -9.95
CA VAL A 66 -9.25 -1.35 -8.93
C VAL A 66 -9.23 -2.87 -9.01
N ARG A 67 -10.39 -3.49 -9.17
CA ARG A 67 -10.47 -4.96 -9.32
C ARG A 67 -9.70 -5.44 -10.54
N TYR A 68 -9.77 -4.69 -11.64
CA TYR A 68 -9.04 -5.02 -12.87
C TYR A 68 -7.53 -4.93 -12.64
N VAL A 69 -7.06 -3.83 -12.04
CA VAL A 69 -5.64 -3.61 -11.78
C VAL A 69 -5.09 -4.63 -10.76
N ALA A 70 -5.91 -5.02 -9.79
CA ALA A 70 -5.52 -6.01 -8.78
C ALA A 70 -5.13 -7.35 -9.38
N GLN A 71 -5.65 -7.68 -10.57
CA GLN A 71 -5.29 -8.92 -11.27
C GLN A 71 -3.82 -8.96 -11.68
N SER A 72 -3.16 -7.80 -11.74
CA SER A 72 -1.73 -7.72 -12.06
C SER A 72 -0.83 -7.99 -10.87
N CYS A 73 -1.39 -8.14 -9.66
CA CYS A 73 -0.61 -8.49 -8.49
C CYS A 73 -0.15 -9.95 -8.57
N ASP A 74 1.07 -10.18 -8.10
CA ASP A 74 1.70 -11.50 -8.23
C ASP A 74 1.15 -12.52 -7.23
N SER A 75 0.65 -12.05 -6.10
CA SER A 75 0.05 -12.90 -5.09
C SER A 75 -0.94 -12.13 -4.23
N THR A 76 -1.77 -12.87 -3.49
CA THR A 76 -2.72 -12.31 -2.54
C THR A 76 -2.39 -12.79 -1.14
N VAL A 77 -2.29 -11.85 -0.21
CA VAL A 77 -2.07 -12.14 1.20
C VAL A 77 -3.42 -12.53 1.83
N GLU A 78 -3.49 -13.75 2.33
CA GLU A 78 -4.69 -14.26 2.98
C GLU A 78 -4.63 -14.05 4.50
N PRO A 79 -5.78 -13.98 5.19
CA PRO A 79 -5.78 -13.84 6.65
C PRO A 79 -5.09 -15.02 7.33
N ASP A 80 -4.26 -14.73 8.32
CA ASP A 80 -3.71 -15.76 9.19
C ASP A 80 -3.44 -15.20 10.60
N GLY A 81 -3.10 -16.11 11.52
CA GLY A 81 -2.86 -15.74 12.92
C GLY A 81 -1.67 -14.80 13.11
N SER A 82 -0.62 -14.97 12.33
CA SER A 82 0.58 -14.11 12.43
C SER A 82 0.27 -12.67 12.05
N ILE A 83 -0.51 -12.47 11.00
CA ILE A 83 -0.94 -11.15 10.56
C ILE A 83 -1.77 -10.49 11.66
N ARG A 84 -2.72 -11.23 12.23
CA ARG A 84 -3.59 -10.73 13.30
C ARG A 84 -2.79 -10.34 14.54
N GLU A 85 -1.82 -11.15 14.92
CA GLU A 85 -0.98 -10.86 16.09
C GLU A 85 -0.13 -9.62 15.88
N LEU A 86 0.51 -9.48 14.72
CA LEU A 86 1.30 -8.29 14.43
C LEU A 86 0.43 -7.04 14.35
N ALA A 87 -0.72 -7.12 13.69
CA ALA A 87 -1.65 -5.98 13.61
C ALA A 87 -2.12 -5.55 15.00
N LYS A 88 -2.43 -6.51 15.87
CA LYS A 88 -2.83 -6.24 17.26
C LYS A 88 -1.73 -5.52 18.03
N LYS A 89 -0.49 -6.00 17.90
CA LYS A 89 0.67 -5.37 18.52
C LYS A 89 0.87 -3.94 18.03
N LEU A 90 0.80 -3.72 16.72
CA LEU A 90 0.93 -2.39 16.14
C LEU A 90 -0.17 -1.44 16.65
N SER A 91 -1.39 -1.92 16.74
CA SER A 91 -2.53 -1.13 17.21
C SER A 91 -2.43 -0.82 18.70
N GLU A 92 -2.20 -1.81 19.54
CA GLU A 92 -2.23 -1.67 20.99
C GLU A 92 -0.97 -1.00 21.57
N ARG A 93 0.21 -1.39 21.07
CA ARG A 93 1.50 -0.89 21.60
C ARG A 93 2.00 0.36 20.91
N HIS A 94 1.67 0.53 19.63
CA HIS A 94 2.22 1.61 18.80
C HIS A 94 1.18 2.60 18.29
N LYS A 95 -0.08 2.45 18.71
CA LYS A 95 -1.16 3.39 18.42
C LYS A 95 -1.45 3.55 16.92
N ILE A 96 -1.26 2.50 16.15
CA ILE A 96 -1.60 2.49 14.72
C ILE A 96 -3.09 2.17 14.59
N ARG A 97 -3.83 2.89 13.74
CA ARG A 97 -5.24 2.61 13.49
C ARG A 97 -5.40 1.19 12.95
N GLY A 98 -6.48 0.52 13.34
CA GLY A 98 -6.66 -0.91 13.06
C GLY A 98 -6.48 -1.32 11.62
N ARG A 99 -7.04 -0.55 10.67
CA ARG A 99 -6.92 -0.86 9.24
C ARG A 99 -5.49 -0.66 8.75
N ASP A 100 -4.85 0.43 9.16
CA ASP A 100 -3.44 0.69 8.83
C ASP A 100 -2.54 -0.39 9.42
N ALA A 101 -2.84 -0.83 10.63
CA ALA A 101 -2.09 -1.91 11.27
C ALA A 101 -2.19 -3.22 10.47
N LEU A 102 -3.37 -3.51 9.92
CA LEU A 102 -3.56 -4.70 9.07
C LEU A 102 -2.77 -4.58 7.76
N HIS A 103 -2.77 -3.41 7.12
CA HIS A 103 -1.97 -3.20 5.91
C HIS A 103 -0.48 -3.38 6.19
N LEU A 104 0.01 -2.78 7.27
CA LEU A 104 1.42 -2.93 7.65
C LEU A 104 1.79 -4.38 7.93
N ALA A 105 0.92 -5.10 8.65
CA ALA A 105 1.17 -6.51 8.97
C ALA A 105 1.17 -7.38 7.71
N CYS A 106 0.23 -7.16 6.79
CA CYS A 106 0.20 -7.87 5.52
C CYS A 106 1.46 -7.63 4.70
N ALA A 107 1.89 -6.38 4.60
CA ALA A 107 3.08 -6.01 3.83
C ALA A 107 4.35 -6.58 4.46
N GLU A 108 4.51 -6.45 5.76
CA GLU A 108 5.69 -6.94 6.47
C GLU A 108 5.83 -8.46 6.36
N LEU A 109 4.76 -9.19 6.66
CA LEU A 109 4.81 -10.65 6.74
C LEU A 109 4.78 -11.33 5.36
N SER A 110 4.41 -10.62 4.31
CA SER A 110 4.50 -11.14 2.94
C SER A 110 5.83 -10.81 2.26
N GLY A 111 6.77 -10.21 2.99
CA GLY A 111 8.11 -9.94 2.47
C GLY A 111 8.21 -8.73 1.57
N CYS A 112 7.33 -7.74 1.73
CA CYS A 112 7.41 -6.52 0.96
C CYS A 112 8.54 -5.62 1.45
N HIS A 113 9.25 -5.00 0.53
CA HIS A 113 10.31 -4.03 0.82
C HIS A 113 9.72 -2.65 1.11
N TYR A 114 8.59 -2.35 0.46
CA TYR A 114 7.92 -1.05 0.60
C TYR A 114 6.42 -1.23 0.73
N LEU A 115 5.83 -0.41 1.59
CA LEU A 115 4.40 -0.10 1.54
C LEU A 115 4.29 1.30 0.97
N VAL A 116 3.66 1.44 -0.19
CA VAL A 116 3.53 2.71 -0.91
C VAL A 116 2.19 3.33 -0.56
N THR A 117 2.20 4.57 -0.11
CA THR A 117 1.00 5.28 0.31
C THR A 117 1.11 6.78 0.08
N CYS A 118 -0.03 7.45 -0.08
CA CYS A 118 -0.10 8.91 -0.13
C CYS A 118 -0.38 9.53 1.25
N ASP A 119 -0.55 8.71 2.28
CA ASP A 119 -0.88 9.16 3.63
C ASP A 119 0.39 9.53 4.41
N ASP A 120 0.62 10.83 4.60
CA ASP A 120 1.80 11.33 5.32
C ASP A 120 1.88 10.83 6.76
N ARG A 121 0.74 10.66 7.41
CA ARG A 121 0.71 10.16 8.79
C ARG A 121 1.23 8.73 8.85
N LEU A 122 0.78 7.89 7.93
CA LEU A 122 1.22 6.50 7.87
C LEU A 122 2.72 6.41 7.53
N ILE A 123 3.20 7.29 6.64
CA ILE A 123 4.62 7.36 6.31
C ILE A 123 5.46 7.68 7.56
N ARG A 124 5.06 8.68 8.34
CA ARG A 124 5.78 9.04 9.58
C ARG A 124 5.73 7.92 10.62
N GLN A 125 4.57 7.30 10.77
CA GLN A 125 4.41 6.17 11.71
C GLN A 125 5.28 4.99 11.29
N GLY A 126 5.30 4.67 10.01
CA GLY A 126 6.10 3.56 9.48
C GLY A 126 7.59 3.79 9.67
N GLU A 127 8.06 5.00 9.44
CA GLU A 127 9.46 5.35 9.65
C GLU A 127 9.86 5.18 11.12
N ARG A 128 9.01 5.65 12.03
CA ARG A 128 9.25 5.49 13.47
C ARG A 128 9.31 4.02 13.86
N LEU A 129 8.41 3.20 13.33
CA LEU A 129 8.39 1.77 13.63
C LEU A 129 9.64 1.06 13.07
N ARG A 130 10.11 1.48 11.91
CA ARG A 130 11.33 0.94 11.31
C ARG A 130 12.56 1.32 12.14
N GLU A 131 12.65 2.55 12.60
CA GLU A 131 13.75 3.01 13.46
C GLU A 131 13.81 2.23 14.78
N LYS A 132 12.64 1.84 15.31
CA LYS A 132 12.54 1.02 16.52
C LYS A 132 12.80 -0.47 16.28
N GLY A 133 13.00 -0.87 15.05
CA GLY A 133 13.20 -2.28 14.71
C GLY A 133 11.92 -3.11 14.76
N VAL A 134 10.75 -2.49 14.80
CA VAL A 134 9.45 -3.19 14.82
C VAL A 134 9.09 -3.67 13.42
N LEU A 135 9.39 -2.87 12.41
CA LEU A 135 9.18 -3.21 11.00
C LEU A 135 10.50 -3.15 10.25
N THR A 136 10.64 -3.97 9.21
CA THR A 136 11.79 -3.93 8.31
C THR A 136 11.47 -3.18 7.02
N LEU A 137 10.20 -3.21 6.58
CA LEU A 137 9.78 -2.51 5.37
C LEU A 137 9.83 -1.00 5.55
N ARG A 138 9.87 -0.29 4.42
CA ARG A 138 9.75 1.18 4.41
C ARG A 138 8.36 1.57 3.93
N VAL A 139 7.77 2.57 4.59
CA VAL A 139 6.52 3.19 4.15
C VAL A 139 6.90 4.46 3.40
N ILE A 140 6.45 4.59 2.15
CA ILE A 140 6.99 5.62 1.25
C ILE A 140 5.89 6.19 0.34
N ASN A 141 6.02 7.48 0.00
CA ASN A 141 5.17 8.14 -0.99
C ASN A 141 5.56 7.67 -2.39
N PRO A 142 4.61 7.57 -3.33
CA PRO A 142 4.92 7.11 -4.69
C PRO A 142 5.97 7.96 -5.42
N ILE A 143 5.99 9.28 -5.19
CA ILE A 143 6.99 10.16 -5.79
C ILE A 143 8.39 9.81 -5.28
N ASP A 144 8.49 9.59 -3.97
CA ASP A 144 9.78 9.26 -3.35
C ASP A 144 10.27 7.88 -3.74
N LEU A 145 9.38 6.93 -3.95
CA LEU A 145 9.75 5.60 -4.45
C LEU A 145 10.49 5.69 -5.78
N LEU A 146 10.00 6.53 -6.70
CA LEU A 146 10.62 6.69 -8.01
C LEU A 146 12.03 7.27 -7.92
N ARG A 147 12.35 8.00 -6.87
CA ARG A 147 13.69 8.55 -6.66
C ARG A 147 14.70 7.50 -6.23
N GLU A 148 14.24 6.33 -5.83
CA GLU A 148 15.09 5.24 -5.36
C GLU A 148 15.32 4.14 -6.40
N VAL A 149 14.64 4.23 -7.53
CA VAL A 149 14.78 3.22 -8.60
C VAL A 149 15.68 3.69 -9.72
#